data_576c573ae0297b2b4d621760a8d63c6d
#
_entry.id   576c573ae0297b2b4d621760a8d63c6d
#
_cell.length_a   1.000
_cell.length_b   1.000
_cell.length_c   1.000
_cell.angle_alpha   90.00
_cell.angle_beta   90.00
_cell.angle_gamma   90.00
#
_symmetry.space_group_name_H-M   'P 1'
#
loop_
_entity.id
_entity.type
_entity.pdbx_description
1 polymer ?
#
loop_
_entity_poly.entity_id
_entity_poly.type
_entity_poly.pdbx_seq_one_letter_code
_entity_poly.pdbx_strand_id
1 'polypeptide(L)'
;MPLLRLPEPYDFELSTARYRAFGPDRANLWHEGALHRVVDGRDVRIVAAPGGVDVEPLDDAVEPVVRTLLGADFDLASFYEFARGDSVLAGLTKRLAGLRPPLNPDPFETLVTSITAQQVSLHAAFSIRNRLIERYGEPGQVAYAFPTRAALAEAREDDLAALGFSRRKAEYVVGLAASALDLHALAELPDADVKEILVGVRGLGEWTADWFLARHLARPHAWPAGDLAVRKAVSRFYGDGSMLSIPDVRELGARFDPFQNLAAHYLLAGLAAP
;
A
#
# COMPACT_ATOMS: atom_id res chain seq x y z
N MET A 1 -27.09 -3.51 4.53
CA MET A 1 -25.69 -3.47 5.03
C MET A 1 -25.48 -2.12 5.68
N PRO A 2 -24.77 -2.03 6.80
CA PRO A 2 -24.47 -0.75 7.42
C PRO A 2 -23.56 0.11 6.54
N LEU A 3 -23.89 1.41 6.43
CA LEU A 3 -23.15 2.38 5.62
C LEU A 3 -22.01 2.99 6.45
N LEU A 4 -20.78 2.80 5.98
CA LEU A 4 -19.62 3.57 6.42
C LEU A 4 -19.48 4.81 5.54
N ARG A 5 -19.70 6.00 6.12
CA ARG A 5 -19.54 7.26 5.41
C ARG A 5 -18.07 7.56 5.18
N LEU A 6 -17.73 7.96 3.96
CA LEU A 6 -16.38 8.39 3.58
C LEU A 6 -16.38 9.86 3.19
N PRO A 7 -15.28 10.60 3.43
CA PRO A 7 -15.15 11.98 2.99
C PRO A 7 -15.23 12.08 1.46
N GLU A 8 -16.02 12.99 0.96
CA GLU A 8 -16.08 13.27 -0.47
C GLU A 8 -14.95 14.22 -0.93
N PRO A 9 -14.50 14.12 -2.20
CA PRO A 9 -14.92 13.13 -3.18
C PRO A 9 -14.29 11.74 -2.89
N TYR A 10 -15.02 10.68 -3.24
CA TYR A 10 -14.56 9.30 -3.15
C TYR A 10 -15.03 8.50 -4.36
N ASP A 11 -14.08 7.84 -5.02
CA ASP A 11 -14.35 6.88 -6.11
C ASP A 11 -13.85 5.50 -5.69
N PHE A 12 -14.79 4.59 -5.44
CA PHE A 12 -14.50 3.23 -4.96
C PHE A 12 -13.74 2.40 -6.00
N GLU A 13 -14.11 2.51 -7.27
CA GLU A 13 -13.47 1.75 -8.36
C GLU A 13 -12.02 2.18 -8.57
N LEU A 14 -11.77 3.48 -8.61
CA LEU A 14 -10.41 4.03 -8.72
C LEU A 14 -9.57 3.67 -7.49
N SER A 15 -10.11 3.84 -6.29
CA SER A 15 -9.39 3.62 -5.04
C SER A 15 -9.06 2.14 -4.80
N THR A 16 -9.91 1.22 -5.30
CA THR A 16 -9.70 -0.24 -5.16
C THR A 16 -9.06 -0.90 -6.38
N ALA A 17 -8.81 -0.16 -7.47
CA ALA A 17 -8.27 -0.70 -8.71
C ALA A 17 -6.96 -1.49 -8.51
N ARG A 18 -6.12 -1.06 -7.54
CA ARG A 18 -4.86 -1.72 -7.22
C ARG A 18 -5.04 -3.18 -6.79
N TYR A 19 -6.12 -3.54 -6.10
CA TYR A 19 -6.39 -4.91 -5.64
C TYR A 19 -6.70 -5.88 -6.79
N ARG A 20 -6.92 -5.35 -8.01
CA ARG A 20 -7.20 -6.11 -9.23
C ARG A 20 -6.08 -6.04 -10.26
N ALA A 21 -5.16 -5.07 -10.11
CA ALA A 21 -4.22 -4.70 -11.18
C ALA A 21 -3.16 -5.77 -11.49
N PHE A 22 -2.82 -6.64 -10.53
CA PHE A 22 -1.69 -7.57 -10.64
C PHE A 22 -2.08 -9.03 -10.42
N GLY A 23 -3.33 -9.37 -10.62
CA GLY A 23 -3.95 -10.65 -10.30
C GLY A 23 -4.73 -10.58 -8.98
N PRO A 24 -5.34 -11.69 -8.53
CA PRO A 24 -6.06 -11.73 -7.26
C PRO A 24 -5.12 -11.42 -6.09
N ASP A 25 -5.62 -10.73 -5.08
CA ASP A 25 -4.98 -10.57 -3.79
C ASP A 25 -5.78 -11.36 -2.75
N ARG A 26 -5.19 -12.43 -2.20
CA ARG A 26 -5.91 -13.33 -1.28
C ARG A 26 -6.31 -12.68 0.02
N ALA A 27 -5.57 -11.67 0.49
CA ALA A 27 -5.90 -10.94 1.72
C ALA A 27 -6.85 -9.75 1.48
N ASN A 28 -6.88 -9.21 0.24
CA ASN A 28 -7.78 -8.12 -0.15
C ASN A 28 -8.47 -8.52 -1.46
N LEU A 29 -9.33 -9.54 -1.37
CA LEU A 29 -9.85 -10.23 -2.55
C LEU A 29 -11.04 -9.47 -3.15
N TRP A 30 -10.90 -9.11 -4.43
CA TRP A 30 -12.03 -8.64 -5.22
C TRP A 30 -12.83 -9.84 -5.73
N HIS A 31 -14.08 -9.97 -5.26
CA HIS A 31 -14.96 -11.07 -5.64
C HIS A 31 -16.41 -10.55 -5.75
N GLU A 32 -17.10 -10.90 -6.83
CA GLU A 32 -18.52 -10.56 -7.07
C GLU A 32 -18.85 -9.08 -6.85
N GLY A 33 -18.00 -8.17 -7.34
CA GLY A 33 -18.22 -6.72 -7.25
C GLY A 33 -17.97 -6.12 -5.86
N ALA A 34 -17.36 -6.88 -4.95
CA ALA A 34 -17.01 -6.45 -3.61
C ALA A 34 -15.52 -6.67 -3.32
N LEU A 35 -14.97 -5.84 -2.44
CA LEU A 35 -13.68 -6.08 -1.83
C LEU A 35 -13.90 -6.86 -0.52
N HIS A 36 -13.17 -7.95 -0.35
CA HIS A 36 -13.22 -8.80 0.83
C HIS A 36 -11.88 -8.78 1.57
N ARG A 37 -11.96 -8.70 2.90
CA ARG A 37 -10.80 -8.82 3.79
C ARG A 37 -11.21 -9.53 5.08
N VAL A 38 -10.32 -10.33 5.62
CA VAL A 38 -10.52 -10.90 6.97
C VAL A 38 -10.02 -9.90 8.01
N VAL A 39 -10.90 -9.55 8.96
CA VAL A 39 -10.60 -8.70 10.12
C VAL A 39 -11.08 -9.44 11.38
N ASP A 40 -10.19 -9.63 12.33
CA ASP A 40 -10.47 -10.39 13.57
C ASP A 40 -11.17 -11.74 13.31
N GLY A 41 -10.64 -12.49 12.33
CA GLY A 41 -11.16 -13.81 11.95
C GLY A 41 -12.51 -13.80 11.22
N ARG A 42 -13.05 -12.63 10.88
CA ARG A 42 -14.33 -12.47 10.15
C ARG A 42 -14.13 -11.95 8.75
N ASP A 43 -14.76 -12.55 7.75
CA ASP A 43 -14.83 -11.96 6.43
C ASP A 43 -15.63 -10.66 6.47
N VAL A 44 -14.99 -9.57 6.01
CA VAL A 44 -15.61 -8.26 5.84
C VAL A 44 -15.80 -8.00 4.36
N ARG A 45 -17.06 -7.81 3.97
CA ARG A 45 -17.46 -7.48 2.61
C ARG A 45 -17.67 -5.96 2.49
N ILE A 46 -17.06 -5.35 1.48
CA ILE A 46 -17.06 -3.90 1.26
C ILE A 46 -17.55 -3.64 -0.17
N VAL A 47 -18.61 -2.87 -0.34
CA VAL A 47 -19.18 -2.48 -1.66
C VAL A 47 -19.38 -0.99 -1.73
N ALA A 48 -19.32 -0.45 -2.96
CA ALA A 48 -19.66 0.95 -3.20
C ALA A 48 -21.10 1.26 -2.78
N ALA A 49 -21.29 2.40 -2.11
CA ALA A 49 -22.59 2.93 -1.77
C ALA A 49 -22.61 4.46 -1.89
N PRO A 50 -23.77 5.11 -2.09
CA PRO A 50 -23.85 6.57 -2.13
C PRO A 50 -23.36 7.20 -0.83
N GLY A 51 -22.35 8.08 -0.92
CA GLY A 51 -21.73 8.75 0.24
C GLY A 51 -20.76 7.91 1.05
N GLY A 52 -20.30 6.75 0.52
CA GLY A 52 -19.32 5.90 1.18
C GLY A 52 -19.31 4.47 0.67
N VAL A 53 -19.28 3.52 1.59
CA VAL A 53 -19.31 2.08 1.30
C VAL A 53 -20.25 1.35 2.26
N ASP A 54 -20.94 0.35 1.76
CA ASP A 54 -21.62 -0.63 2.61
C ASP A 54 -20.63 -1.67 3.10
N VAL A 55 -20.58 -1.93 4.39
CA VAL A 55 -19.62 -2.84 5.02
C VAL A 55 -20.37 -3.87 5.88
N GLU A 56 -20.01 -5.13 5.77
CA GLU A 56 -20.61 -6.20 6.55
C GLU A 56 -19.58 -7.26 6.95
N PRO A 57 -19.41 -7.53 8.25
CA PRO A 57 -19.96 -6.77 9.39
C PRO A 57 -19.29 -5.39 9.54
N LEU A 58 -19.95 -4.45 10.20
CA LEU A 58 -19.37 -3.15 10.58
C LEU A 58 -19.55 -2.96 12.09
N ASP A 59 -18.44 -2.78 12.79
CA ASP A 59 -18.34 -2.48 14.22
C ASP A 59 -17.05 -1.72 14.52
N ASP A 60 -16.79 -1.41 15.79
CA ASP A 60 -15.65 -0.61 16.25
C ASP A 60 -14.28 -1.23 15.91
N ALA A 61 -14.20 -2.54 15.70
CA ALA A 61 -12.95 -3.20 15.28
C ALA A 61 -12.75 -3.15 13.76
N VAL A 62 -13.83 -3.23 12.99
CA VAL A 62 -13.79 -3.26 11.52
C VAL A 62 -13.66 -1.86 10.91
N GLU A 63 -14.37 -0.87 11.46
CA GLU A 63 -14.40 0.48 10.88
C GLU A 63 -13.01 1.08 10.68
N PRO A 64 -12.08 1.12 11.67
CA PRO A 64 -10.76 1.71 11.49
C PRO A 64 -9.95 1.01 10.40
N VAL A 65 -10.05 -0.33 10.33
CA VAL A 65 -9.35 -1.13 9.31
C VAL A 65 -9.85 -0.79 7.90
N VAL A 66 -11.17 -0.69 7.72
CA VAL A 66 -11.78 -0.36 6.42
C VAL A 66 -11.46 1.09 6.04
N ARG A 67 -11.51 2.05 6.96
CA ARG A 67 -11.13 3.45 6.70
C ARG A 67 -9.68 3.55 6.21
N THR A 68 -8.76 2.87 6.90
CA THR A 68 -7.34 2.81 6.49
C THR A 68 -7.21 2.15 5.12
N LEU A 69 -7.82 0.98 4.93
CA LEU A 69 -7.76 0.23 3.67
C LEU A 69 -8.22 1.06 2.45
N LEU A 70 -9.20 1.93 2.65
CA LEU A 70 -9.77 2.78 1.61
C LEU A 70 -9.14 4.18 1.54
N GLY A 71 -8.10 4.47 2.33
CA GLY A 71 -7.43 5.77 2.34
C GLY A 71 -8.34 6.93 2.75
N ALA A 72 -9.30 6.67 3.65
CA ALA A 72 -10.35 7.62 4.02
C ALA A 72 -9.81 8.94 4.59
N ASP A 73 -8.67 8.88 5.27
CA ASP A 73 -8.12 10.01 6.03
C ASP A 73 -7.20 10.94 5.21
N PHE A 74 -6.98 10.64 3.91
CA PHE A 74 -6.30 11.59 3.03
C PHE A 74 -7.15 12.85 2.82
N ASP A 75 -6.54 14.03 3.00
CA ASP A 75 -7.18 15.32 2.73
C ASP A 75 -7.11 15.66 1.23
N LEU A 76 -8.08 15.15 0.48
CA LEU A 76 -8.17 15.44 -0.96
C LEU A 76 -8.60 16.86 -1.25
N ALA A 77 -9.34 17.52 -0.36
CA ALA A 77 -9.81 18.88 -0.60
C ALA A 77 -8.62 19.86 -0.64
N SER A 78 -7.75 19.81 0.37
CA SER A 78 -6.53 20.62 0.41
C SER A 78 -5.54 20.21 -0.70
N PHE A 79 -5.41 18.92 -1.00
CA PHE A 79 -4.59 18.47 -2.11
C PHE A 79 -5.08 19.00 -3.47
N TYR A 80 -6.38 19.02 -3.72
CA TYR A 80 -6.92 19.53 -4.98
C TYR A 80 -6.76 21.04 -5.11
N GLU A 81 -6.85 21.78 -4.01
CA GLU A 81 -6.53 23.22 -4.00
C GLU A 81 -5.06 23.43 -4.36
N PHE A 82 -4.15 22.73 -3.70
CA PHE A 82 -2.71 22.76 -4.01
C PHE A 82 -2.43 22.41 -5.48
N ALA A 83 -3.07 21.35 -6.00
CA ALA A 83 -2.86 20.86 -7.35
C ALA A 83 -3.23 21.85 -8.45
N ARG A 84 -4.08 22.86 -8.17
CA ARG A 84 -4.41 23.90 -9.15
C ARG A 84 -3.20 24.74 -9.58
N GLY A 85 -2.18 24.82 -8.73
CA GLY A 85 -0.93 25.52 -9.02
C GLY A 85 0.03 24.77 -9.96
N ASP A 86 -0.24 23.50 -10.27
CA ASP A 86 0.58 22.66 -11.12
C ASP A 86 -0.27 22.02 -12.24
N SER A 87 0.05 22.32 -13.49
CA SER A 87 -0.78 21.91 -14.65
C SER A 87 -0.91 20.39 -14.80
N VAL A 88 0.11 19.63 -14.39
CA VAL A 88 0.09 18.16 -14.42
C VAL A 88 -0.84 17.63 -13.33
N LEU A 89 -0.64 18.07 -12.08
CA LEU A 89 -1.50 17.64 -10.98
C LEU A 89 -2.96 18.09 -11.17
N ALA A 90 -3.19 19.30 -11.67
CA ALA A 90 -4.55 19.78 -11.99
C ALA A 90 -5.24 18.88 -13.04
N GLY A 91 -4.51 18.43 -14.05
CA GLY A 91 -5.02 17.46 -15.02
C GLY A 91 -5.30 16.09 -14.40
N LEU A 92 -4.41 15.62 -13.54
CA LEU A 92 -4.55 14.32 -12.86
C LEU A 92 -5.71 14.32 -11.87
N THR A 93 -5.85 15.34 -11.03
CA THR A 93 -6.93 15.44 -10.04
C THR A 93 -8.32 15.52 -10.70
N LYS A 94 -8.40 16.10 -11.89
CA LYS A 94 -9.64 16.11 -12.71
C LYS A 94 -9.98 14.72 -13.23
N ARG A 95 -8.97 14.01 -13.79
CA ARG A 95 -9.16 12.69 -14.40
C ARG A 95 -9.37 11.59 -13.35
N LEU A 96 -8.76 11.72 -12.21
CA LEU A 96 -8.77 10.75 -11.11
C LEU A 96 -9.54 11.29 -9.90
N ALA A 97 -10.62 12.06 -10.16
CA ALA A 97 -11.39 12.66 -9.09
C ALA A 97 -11.93 11.58 -8.14
N GLY A 98 -11.68 11.75 -6.84
CA GLY A 98 -12.11 10.80 -5.81
C GLY A 98 -11.15 9.62 -5.58
N LEU A 99 -10.04 9.52 -6.33
CA LEU A 99 -9.01 8.54 -6.02
C LEU A 99 -8.41 8.80 -4.63
N ARG A 100 -8.59 7.85 -3.73
CA ARG A 100 -7.88 7.77 -2.46
C ARG A 100 -6.91 6.60 -2.50
N PRO A 101 -5.61 6.83 -2.30
CA PRO A 101 -4.64 5.74 -2.31
C PRO A 101 -4.98 4.71 -1.23
N PRO A 102 -5.12 3.42 -1.57
CA PRO A 102 -5.37 2.41 -0.57
C PRO A 102 -4.13 2.23 0.31
N LEU A 103 -4.37 2.11 1.61
CA LEU A 103 -3.33 1.88 2.62
C LEU A 103 -3.40 0.43 3.10
N ASN A 104 -2.29 -0.06 3.63
CA ASN A 104 -2.27 -1.35 4.32
C ASN A 104 -2.43 -1.10 5.83
N PRO A 105 -3.48 -1.62 6.48
CA PRO A 105 -3.70 -1.40 7.90
C PRO A 105 -2.73 -2.13 8.82
N ASP A 106 -2.05 -3.17 8.33
CA ASP A 106 -1.11 -3.97 9.12
C ASP A 106 0.36 -3.68 8.75
N PRO A 107 1.22 -3.27 9.72
CA PRO A 107 2.62 -2.95 9.45
C PRO A 107 3.45 -4.17 9.05
N PHE A 108 3.17 -5.34 9.62
CA PHE A 108 3.90 -6.56 9.31
C PHE A 108 3.57 -7.05 7.90
N GLU A 109 2.28 -7.07 7.52
CA GLU A 109 1.84 -7.35 6.14
C GLU A 109 2.51 -6.41 5.14
N THR A 110 2.61 -5.11 5.47
CA THR A 110 3.25 -4.09 4.63
C THR A 110 4.71 -4.45 4.35
N LEU A 111 5.46 -4.78 5.38
CA LEU A 111 6.90 -5.09 5.25
C LEU A 111 7.14 -6.43 4.54
N VAL A 112 6.39 -7.48 4.88
CA VAL A 112 6.49 -8.79 4.18
C VAL A 112 6.12 -8.65 2.71
N THR A 113 5.08 -7.88 2.39
CA THR A 113 4.69 -7.58 1.00
C THR A 113 5.81 -6.81 0.27
N SER A 114 6.45 -5.85 0.92
CA SER A 114 7.59 -5.12 0.36
C SER A 114 8.79 -6.02 0.11
N ILE A 115 9.16 -6.89 1.07
CA ILE A 115 10.24 -7.89 0.87
C ILE A 115 9.91 -8.79 -0.33
N THR A 116 8.66 -9.24 -0.44
CA THR A 116 8.21 -10.10 -1.55
C THR A 116 8.40 -9.42 -2.90
N ALA A 117 8.13 -8.11 -2.97
CA ALA A 117 8.17 -7.32 -4.20
C ALA A 117 9.57 -6.90 -4.66
N GLN A 118 10.61 -7.04 -3.83
CA GLN A 118 11.96 -6.65 -4.19
C GLN A 118 12.47 -7.38 -5.45
N GLN A 119 12.97 -6.63 -6.44
CA GLN A 119 13.65 -7.16 -7.64
C GLN A 119 12.85 -8.19 -8.46
N VAL A 120 11.52 -8.13 -8.42
CA VAL A 120 10.63 -8.94 -9.25
C VAL A 120 9.51 -8.08 -9.82
N SER A 121 8.81 -8.56 -10.85
CA SER A 121 7.60 -7.88 -11.32
C SER A 121 6.49 -7.93 -10.28
N LEU A 122 5.57 -6.96 -10.30
CA LEU A 122 4.44 -6.95 -9.38
C LEU A 122 3.55 -8.20 -9.53
N HIS A 123 3.34 -8.71 -10.75
CA HIS A 123 2.62 -9.96 -10.97
C HIS A 123 3.30 -11.15 -10.27
N ALA A 124 4.64 -11.27 -10.39
CA ALA A 124 5.38 -12.32 -9.69
C ALA A 124 5.31 -12.13 -8.16
N ALA A 125 5.43 -10.89 -7.67
CA ALA A 125 5.30 -10.57 -6.25
C ALA A 125 3.95 -10.99 -5.68
N PHE A 126 2.84 -10.63 -6.36
CA PHE A 126 1.49 -11.03 -5.95
C PHE A 126 1.29 -12.54 -6.00
N SER A 127 1.81 -13.22 -7.02
CA SER A 127 1.76 -14.68 -7.10
C SER A 127 2.48 -15.37 -5.92
N ILE A 128 3.67 -14.88 -5.56
CA ILE A 128 4.45 -15.40 -4.40
C ILE A 128 3.71 -15.09 -3.10
N ARG A 129 3.24 -13.84 -2.94
CA ARG A 129 2.48 -13.40 -1.77
C ARG A 129 1.21 -14.24 -1.57
N ASN A 130 0.48 -14.54 -2.63
CA ASN A 130 -0.72 -15.37 -2.54
C ASN A 130 -0.40 -16.79 -2.05
N ARG A 131 0.67 -17.42 -2.56
CA ARG A 131 1.09 -18.75 -2.06
C ARG A 131 1.50 -18.69 -0.58
N LEU A 132 2.14 -17.60 -0.13
CA LEU A 132 2.44 -17.40 1.27
C LEU A 132 1.16 -17.34 2.12
N ILE A 133 0.18 -16.54 1.67
CA ILE A 133 -1.10 -16.38 2.34
C ILE A 133 -1.88 -17.70 2.40
N GLU A 134 -1.96 -18.42 1.28
CA GLU A 134 -2.64 -19.73 1.21
C GLU A 134 -1.97 -20.79 2.09
N ARG A 135 -0.66 -20.69 2.33
CA ARG A 135 0.10 -21.69 3.11
C ARG A 135 0.10 -21.39 4.61
N TYR A 136 0.16 -20.10 5.01
CA TYR A 136 0.37 -19.68 6.39
C TYR A 136 -0.74 -18.77 6.94
N GLY A 137 -1.60 -18.23 6.08
CA GLY A 137 -2.75 -17.45 6.47
C GLY A 137 -3.94 -18.35 6.83
N GLU A 138 -4.88 -17.80 7.58
CA GLU A 138 -6.10 -18.52 7.93
C GLU A 138 -7.19 -18.25 6.88
N PRO A 139 -7.86 -19.30 6.34
CA PRO A 139 -8.93 -19.12 5.39
C PRO A 139 -10.17 -18.53 6.08
N GLY A 140 -10.72 -17.44 5.52
CA GLY A 140 -12.07 -17.00 5.80
C GLY A 140 -13.08 -17.71 4.89
N GLN A 141 -14.27 -17.13 4.75
CA GLN A 141 -15.30 -17.66 3.85
C GLN A 141 -15.00 -17.33 2.38
N VAL A 142 -14.42 -16.16 2.11
CA VAL A 142 -14.12 -15.64 0.78
C VAL A 142 -12.65 -15.27 0.66
N ALA A 143 -12.12 -14.48 1.58
CA ALA A 143 -10.73 -14.05 1.61
C ALA A 143 -9.91 -14.84 2.64
N TYR A 144 -8.62 -14.61 2.69
CA TYR A 144 -7.72 -15.14 3.71
C TYR A 144 -7.25 -14.03 4.65
N ALA A 145 -7.08 -14.33 5.93
CA ALA A 145 -6.25 -13.50 6.79
C ALA A 145 -4.80 -13.55 6.33
N PHE A 146 -4.09 -12.42 6.38
CA PHE A 146 -2.65 -12.43 6.16
C PHE A 146 -1.96 -13.24 7.26
N PRO A 147 -0.87 -13.99 6.96
CA PRO A 147 -0.15 -14.76 7.96
C PRO A 147 0.26 -13.93 9.17
N THR A 148 0.02 -14.44 10.36
CA THR A 148 0.46 -13.76 11.58
C THR A 148 1.98 -13.76 11.71
N ARG A 149 2.51 -12.81 12.47
CA ARG A 149 3.93 -12.75 12.80
C ARG A 149 4.41 -14.06 13.46
N ALA A 150 3.62 -14.62 14.37
CA ALA A 150 3.94 -15.89 15.02
C ALA A 150 4.04 -17.06 14.02
N ALA A 151 3.09 -17.18 13.10
CA ALA A 151 3.10 -18.23 12.08
C ALA A 151 4.33 -18.16 11.17
N LEU A 152 4.79 -16.96 10.79
CA LEU A 152 5.97 -16.79 9.95
C LEU A 152 7.30 -16.88 10.73
N ALA A 153 7.30 -16.63 12.03
CA ALA A 153 8.47 -16.84 12.89
C ALA A 153 8.82 -18.34 13.05
N GLU A 154 7.82 -19.21 12.98
CA GLU A 154 7.97 -20.68 13.05
C GLU A 154 8.20 -21.32 11.67
N ALA A 155 8.08 -20.54 10.59
CA ALA A 155 8.23 -21.04 9.24
C ALA A 155 9.70 -21.37 8.93
N ARG A 156 9.91 -22.43 8.13
CA ARG A 156 11.26 -22.76 7.64
C ARG A 156 11.56 -21.97 6.37
N GLU A 157 12.79 -21.49 6.25
CA GLU A 157 13.23 -20.75 5.05
C GLU A 157 13.08 -21.58 3.77
N ASP A 158 13.33 -22.90 3.84
CA ASP A 158 13.16 -23.81 2.70
C ASP A 158 11.69 -23.90 2.25
N ASP A 159 10.75 -23.86 3.18
CA ASP A 159 9.30 -23.86 2.85
C ASP A 159 8.92 -22.57 2.13
N LEU A 160 9.43 -21.41 2.58
CA LEU A 160 9.22 -20.13 1.87
C LEU A 160 9.89 -20.15 0.49
N ALA A 161 11.08 -20.73 0.37
CA ALA A 161 11.76 -20.89 -0.93
C ALA A 161 10.93 -21.73 -1.90
N ALA A 162 10.28 -22.80 -1.43
CA ALA A 162 9.36 -23.60 -2.23
C ALA A 162 8.12 -22.81 -2.73
N LEU A 163 7.73 -21.74 -2.03
CA LEU A 163 6.67 -20.80 -2.45
C LEU A 163 7.15 -19.79 -3.51
N GLY A 164 8.44 -19.75 -3.81
CA GLY A 164 9.05 -18.88 -4.81
C GLY A 164 9.81 -17.67 -4.24
N PHE A 165 10.03 -17.62 -2.94
CA PHE A 165 10.97 -16.65 -2.37
C PHE A 165 12.41 -17.04 -2.74
N SER A 166 13.29 -16.04 -2.97
CA SER A 166 14.72 -16.34 -2.92
C SER A 166 15.13 -16.68 -1.48
N ARG A 167 16.21 -17.45 -1.30
CA ARG A 167 16.68 -17.80 0.05
C ARG A 167 16.89 -16.58 0.93
N ARG A 168 17.44 -15.48 0.39
CA ARG A 168 17.61 -14.22 1.13
C ARG A 168 16.28 -13.61 1.56
N LYS A 169 15.28 -13.58 0.68
CA LYS A 169 13.95 -13.07 1.03
C LYS A 169 13.27 -13.94 2.08
N ALA A 170 13.39 -15.26 1.98
CA ALA A 170 12.89 -16.19 2.99
C ALA A 170 13.51 -15.89 4.37
N GLU A 171 14.86 -15.77 4.42
CA GLU A 171 15.59 -15.37 5.62
C GLU A 171 15.09 -14.02 6.17
N TYR A 172 14.86 -13.02 5.31
CA TYR A 172 14.38 -11.70 5.74
C TYR A 172 12.97 -11.74 6.33
N VAL A 173 12.07 -12.51 5.72
CA VAL A 173 10.69 -12.67 6.23
C VAL A 173 10.68 -13.35 7.59
N VAL A 174 11.39 -14.48 7.73
CA VAL A 174 11.48 -15.22 9.01
C VAL A 174 12.19 -14.35 10.07
N GLY A 175 13.29 -13.69 9.71
CA GLY A 175 14.02 -12.82 10.60
C GLY A 175 13.21 -11.62 11.09
N LEU A 176 12.44 -10.98 10.20
CA LEU A 176 11.51 -9.90 10.57
C LEU A 176 10.41 -10.43 11.50
N ALA A 177 9.85 -11.60 11.21
CA ALA A 177 8.82 -12.24 12.02
C ALA A 177 9.32 -12.59 13.43
N ALA A 178 10.56 -13.09 13.55
CA ALA A 178 11.19 -13.45 14.82
C ALA A 178 11.77 -12.24 15.58
N SER A 179 11.86 -11.06 14.97
CA SER A 179 12.47 -9.88 15.61
C SER A 179 11.62 -9.39 16.79
N ALA A 180 12.25 -8.70 17.75
CA ALA A 180 11.56 -8.08 18.89
C ALA A 180 11.04 -6.67 18.56
N LEU A 181 11.15 -6.20 17.30
CA LEU A 181 10.77 -4.85 16.90
C LEU A 181 9.24 -4.68 17.03
N ASP A 182 8.82 -3.70 17.81
CA ASP A 182 7.43 -3.27 17.85
C ASP A 182 7.13 -2.40 16.62
N LEU A 183 6.44 -3.01 15.64
CA LEU A 183 6.10 -2.34 14.40
C LEU A 183 4.98 -1.32 14.55
N HIS A 184 4.09 -1.49 15.53
CA HIS A 184 3.01 -0.54 15.77
C HIS A 184 3.53 0.75 16.42
N ALA A 185 4.53 0.66 17.28
CA ALA A 185 5.16 1.82 17.89
C ALA A 185 5.82 2.77 16.87
N LEU A 186 6.12 2.29 15.65
CA LEU A 186 6.68 3.14 14.59
C LEU A 186 5.72 4.28 14.18
N ALA A 187 4.43 4.12 14.39
CA ALA A 187 3.46 5.14 14.03
C ALA A 187 3.62 6.44 14.83
N GLU A 188 4.16 6.34 16.06
CA GLU A 188 4.34 7.48 16.98
C GLU A 188 5.68 8.21 16.77
N LEU A 189 6.56 7.67 15.92
CA LEU A 189 7.90 8.22 15.70
C LEU A 189 7.95 9.22 14.54
N PRO A 190 8.92 10.16 14.55
CA PRO A 190 9.25 10.99 13.39
C PRO A 190 9.68 10.14 12.19
N ASP A 191 9.40 10.64 10.98
CA ASP A 191 9.69 9.92 9.73
C ASP A 191 11.17 9.52 9.58
N ALA A 192 12.10 10.36 10.05
CA ALA A 192 13.54 10.08 10.02
C ALA A 192 13.89 8.86 10.90
N ASP A 193 13.33 8.80 12.10
CA ASP A 193 13.56 7.70 13.05
C ASP A 193 12.97 6.40 12.54
N VAL A 194 11.76 6.46 11.95
CA VAL A 194 11.14 5.30 11.27
C VAL A 194 12.04 4.75 10.17
N LYS A 195 12.60 5.64 9.34
CA LYS A 195 13.52 5.24 8.26
C LYS A 195 14.78 4.61 8.81
N GLU A 196 15.40 5.22 9.80
CA GLU A 196 16.63 4.71 10.43
C GLU A 196 16.39 3.31 11.01
N ILE A 197 15.31 3.12 11.78
CA ILE A 197 14.95 1.84 12.38
C ILE A 197 14.72 0.79 11.29
N LEU A 198 13.90 1.09 10.28
CA LEU A 198 13.59 0.12 9.23
C LEU A 198 14.82 -0.25 8.38
N VAL A 199 15.67 0.72 8.03
CA VAL A 199 16.90 0.46 7.26
C VAL A 199 17.90 -0.37 8.09
N GLY A 200 17.87 -0.26 9.41
CA GLY A 200 18.66 -1.10 10.31
C GLY A 200 18.21 -2.57 10.35
N VAL A 201 17.00 -2.88 9.90
CA VAL A 201 16.50 -4.27 9.82
C VAL A 201 17.05 -4.96 8.58
N ARG A 202 17.67 -6.11 8.77
CA ARG A 202 18.22 -6.88 7.64
C ARG A 202 17.15 -7.22 6.60
N GLY A 203 17.40 -6.83 5.35
CA GLY A 203 16.50 -7.06 4.24
C GLY A 203 15.55 -5.90 3.94
N LEU A 204 15.49 -4.88 4.79
CA LEU A 204 14.76 -3.65 4.53
C LEU A 204 15.74 -2.54 4.11
N GLY A 205 15.37 -1.75 3.13
CA GLY A 205 16.17 -0.63 2.63
C GLY A 205 15.35 0.64 2.51
N GLU A 206 15.96 1.74 2.06
CA GLU A 206 15.27 3.03 1.87
C GLU A 206 13.97 2.91 1.08
N TRP A 207 13.96 2.12 0.00
CA TRP A 207 12.75 1.89 -0.80
C TRP A 207 11.59 1.31 0.02
N THR A 208 11.89 0.34 0.90
CA THR A 208 10.88 -0.26 1.79
C THR A 208 10.41 0.75 2.83
N ALA A 209 11.33 1.50 3.43
CA ALA A 209 11.01 2.52 4.43
C ALA A 209 10.16 3.65 3.82
N ASP A 210 10.48 4.14 2.62
CA ASP A 210 9.69 5.15 1.92
C ASP A 210 8.26 4.67 1.64
N TRP A 211 8.09 3.42 1.18
CA TRP A 211 6.77 2.86 0.95
C TRP A 211 6.01 2.52 2.24
N PHE A 212 6.70 2.19 3.32
CA PHE A 212 6.08 2.03 4.64
C PHE A 212 5.48 3.36 5.12
N LEU A 213 6.24 4.44 5.05
CA LEU A 213 5.74 5.79 5.35
C LEU A 213 4.56 6.19 4.47
N ALA A 214 4.63 5.88 3.17
CA ALA A 214 3.60 6.27 2.21
C ALA A 214 2.31 5.44 2.33
N ARG A 215 2.42 4.11 2.45
CA ARG A 215 1.29 3.17 2.29
C ARG A 215 0.81 2.52 3.57
N HIS A 216 1.54 2.65 4.67
CA HIS A 216 1.07 2.22 5.97
C HIS A 216 0.80 3.42 6.87
N LEU A 217 1.78 4.30 7.05
CA LEU A 217 1.63 5.47 7.92
C LEU A 217 0.96 6.68 7.27
N ALA A 218 0.71 6.64 5.96
CA ALA A 218 0.10 7.73 5.18
C ALA A 218 0.79 9.09 5.38
N ARG A 219 2.11 9.09 5.66
CA ARG A 219 2.85 10.34 5.94
C ARG A 219 2.78 11.28 4.74
N PRO A 220 2.38 12.56 4.92
CA PRO A 220 2.14 13.49 3.81
C PRO A 220 3.42 13.78 3.00
N HIS A 221 4.57 13.83 3.67
CA HIS A 221 5.88 14.08 3.05
C HIS A 221 6.57 12.84 2.48
N ALA A 222 5.94 11.65 2.56
CA ALA A 222 6.53 10.42 2.04
C ALA A 222 6.68 10.50 0.51
N TRP A 223 7.92 10.40 0.03
CA TRP A 223 8.26 10.51 -1.38
C TRP A 223 9.24 9.41 -1.79
N PRO A 224 8.77 8.29 -2.36
CA PRO A 224 9.62 7.16 -2.73
C PRO A 224 10.41 7.42 -4.02
N ALA A 225 11.34 8.39 -3.98
CA ALA A 225 12.15 8.81 -5.13
C ALA A 225 12.97 7.67 -5.74
N GLY A 226 13.34 6.66 -4.96
CA GLY A 226 14.08 5.47 -5.41
C GLY A 226 13.23 4.45 -6.16
N ASP A 227 11.90 4.58 -6.15
CA ASP A 227 11.00 3.65 -6.83
C ASP A 227 11.02 3.82 -8.34
N LEU A 228 11.16 2.72 -9.07
CA LEU A 228 11.25 2.75 -10.53
C LEU A 228 9.96 3.28 -11.19
N ALA A 229 8.80 2.94 -10.65
CA ALA A 229 7.52 3.39 -11.22
C ALA A 229 7.29 4.88 -10.92
N VAL A 230 7.65 5.34 -9.71
CA VAL A 230 7.63 6.78 -9.38
C VAL A 230 8.59 7.55 -10.30
N ARG A 231 9.83 7.07 -10.48
CA ARG A 231 10.79 7.69 -11.40
C ARG A 231 10.25 7.76 -12.83
N LYS A 232 9.65 6.67 -13.33
CA LYS A 232 9.00 6.66 -14.66
C LYS A 232 7.87 7.67 -14.74
N ALA A 233 7.01 7.75 -13.74
CA ALA A 233 5.90 8.70 -13.72
C ALA A 233 6.41 10.15 -13.70
N VAL A 234 7.35 10.46 -12.82
CA VAL A 234 7.97 11.81 -12.73
C VAL A 234 8.65 12.17 -14.04
N SER A 235 9.46 11.27 -14.62
CA SER A 235 10.13 11.50 -15.90
C SER A 235 9.15 11.74 -17.06
N ARG A 236 8.02 11.01 -17.05
CA ARG A 236 6.97 11.14 -18.07
C ARG A 236 6.25 12.47 -18.00
N PHE A 237 5.95 12.95 -16.79
CA PHE A 237 5.10 14.12 -16.59
C PHE A 237 5.88 15.44 -16.46
N TYR A 238 7.13 15.37 -15.96
CA TYR A 238 7.96 16.56 -15.66
C TYR A 238 9.31 16.58 -16.34
N GLY A 239 9.69 15.51 -17.03
CA GLY A 239 10.94 15.41 -17.79
C GLY A 239 10.73 15.66 -19.28
N ASP A 240 11.83 15.53 -20.01
CA ASP A 240 11.91 15.63 -21.47
C ASP A 240 11.70 14.29 -22.21
N GLY A 241 11.33 13.24 -21.47
CA GLY A 241 11.18 11.88 -21.97
C GLY A 241 12.34 10.94 -21.60
N SER A 242 13.45 11.47 -21.09
CA SER A 242 14.53 10.66 -20.51
C SER A 242 14.24 10.27 -19.07
N MET A 243 14.84 9.16 -18.59
CA MET A 243 14.70 8.73 -17.21
C MET A 243 15.51 9.63 -16.28
N LEU A 244 14.82 10.35 -15.40
CA LEU A 244 15.45 11.16 -14.38
C LEU A 244 16.23 10.30 -13.36
N SER A 245 17.32 10.86 -12.82
CA SER A 245 18.07 10.22 -11.75
C SER A 245 17.30 10.24 -10.41
N ILE A 246 17.70 9.43 -9.45
CA ILE A 246 17.08 9.44 -8.12
C ILE A 246 17.26 10.81 -7.42
N PRO A 247 18.44 11.45 -7.46
CA PRO A 247 18.60 12.81 -6.94
C PRO A 247 17.64 13.83 -7.57
N ASP A 248 17.51 13.82 -8.92
CA ASP A 248 16.61 14.76 -9.62
C ASP A 248 15.15 14.56 -9.23
N VAL A 249 14.71 13.28 -9.12
CA VAL A 249 13.34 12.96 -8.65
C VAL A 249 13.14 13.36 -7.19
N ARG A 250 14.16 13.24 -6.34
CA ARG A 250 14.10 13.67 -4.94
C ARG A 250 13.98 15.19 -4.84
N GLU A 251 14.77 15.93 -5.60
CA GLU A 251 14.71 17.40 -5.67
C GLU A 251 13.34 17.87 -6.19
N LEU A 252 12.86 17.26 -7.27
CA LEU A 252 11.56 17.59 -7.85
C LEU A 252 10.42 17.32 -6.85
N GLY A 253 10.54 16.31 -6.00
CA GLY A 253 9.57 15.98 -4.96
C GLY A 253 9.35 17.11 -3.95
N ALA A 254 10.35 17.97 -3.71
CA ALA A 254 10.23 19.09 -2.77
C ALA A 254 9.14 20.09 -3.19
N ARG A 255 8.86 20.21 -4.50
CA ARG A 255 7.81 21.12 -5.02
C ARG A 255 6.38 20.70 -4.64
N PHE A 256 6.19 19.43 -4.24
CA PHE A 256 4.90 18.87 -3.86
C PHE A 256 4.62 18.95 -2.35
N ASP A 257 5.51 19.58 -1.60
CA ASP A 257 5.30 19.80 -0.17
C ASP A 257 4.03 20.63 0.09
N PRO A 258 3.13 20.22 1.03
CA PRO A 258 3.21 19.09 1.92
C PRO A 258 2.46 17.83 1.40
N PHE A 259 2.22 17.69 0.11
CA PHE A 259 1.41 16.64 -0.50
C PHE A 259 2.20 15.62 -1.32
N GLN A 260 3.49 15.38 -1.00
CA GLN A 260 4.35 14.49 -1.74
C GLN A 260 3.75 13.08 -1.91
N ASN A 261 3.17 12.53 -0.85
CA ASN A 261 2.55 11.21 -0.87
C ASN A 261 1.38 11.13 -1.87
N LEU A 262 0.43 12.05 -1.78
CA LEU A 262 -0.68 12.11 -2.73
C LEU A 262 -0.19 12.38 -4.16
N ALA A 263 0.77 13.29 -4.36
CA ALA A 263 1.35 13.56 -5.66
C ALA A 263 1.98 12.30 -6.26
N ALA A 264 2.77 11.52 -5.49
CA ALA A 264 3.33 10.25 -5.95
C ALA A 264 2.26 9.27 -6.41
N HIS A 265 1.18 9.11 -5.64
CA HIS A 265 0.11 8.19 -5.98
C HIS A 265 -0.70 8.63 -7.20
N TYR A 266 -0.99 9.93 -7.34
CA TYR A 266 -1.68 10.47 -8.52
C TYR A 266 -0.82 10.37 -9.79
N LEU A 267 0.49 10.61 -9.70
CA LEU A 267 1.41 10.40 -10.81
C LEU A 267 1.48 8.93 -11.24
N LEU A 268 1.54 8.00 -10.27
CA LEU A 268 1.51 6.56 -10.55
C LEU A 268 0.19 6.11 -11.21
N ALA A 269 -0.94 6.55 -10.66
CA ALA A 269 -2.24 6.24 -11.24
C ALA A 269 -2.41 6.86 -12.63
N GLY A 270 -1.90 8.08 -12.82
CA GLY A 270 -1.88 8.75 -14.11
C GLY A 270 -1.01 8.09 -15.16
N LEU A 271 0.04 7.38 -14.76
CA LEU A 271 0.88 6.60 -15.66
C LEU A 271 0.19 5.30 -16.12
N ALA A 272 -0.63 4.71 -15.26
CA ALA A 272 -1.35 3.46 -15.54
C ALA A 272 -2.66 3.67 -16.32
N ALA A 273 -3.26 4.85 -16.21
CA ALA A 273 -4.51 5.17 -16.93
C ALA A 273 -4.20 5.47 -18.41
N PRO A 274 -4.99 4.94 -19.36
CA PRO A 274 -4.85 5.20 -20.80
C PRO A 274 -5.06 6.65 -21.18
#